data_154632abbea1712ecae0291512d3ca12
#
_entry.id   154632abbea1712ecae0291512d3ca12
#
_cell.length_a   1.000
_cell.length_b   1.000
_cell.length_c   1.000
_cell.angle_alpha   90.00
_cell.angle_beta   90.00
_cell.angle_gamma   90.00
#
_symmetry.space_group_name_H-M   'P 1'
#
loop_
_entity.id
_entity.type
_entity.pdbx_description
1 polymer ?
#
loop_
_entity_poly.entity_id
_entity_poly.type
_entity_poly.pdbx_seq_one_letter_code
_entity_poly.pdbx_strand_id
1 'polypeptide(L)'
;MRKFVIFTVICAALSACDSHDPILPGVRSDIFATDTLKVLGEPVPNVADSSVLPGASDCPYTQKSDNTIWDGERKVFSGFATNNSVAGTKQPICNGKFVYAGLSTGELVKVNGKNRQIAWIADVYRPSNMTGGASVVDIIAAPQIYKNYVYVGGLGDAFCKISDATGRAAWCIDIGVEKDFVITDAAIYVVDTDKNLNAIRLRDGAIYWRSPVKKSKTPKYQDKIVSVGGEDFNAETGELLK
;
A
#
# COMPACT_ATOMS: atom_id res chain seq x y z
N MET A 1 -59.22 -0.67 -34.88
CA MET A 1 -58.83 0.01 -33.63
C MET A 1 -58.23 -0.88 -32.55
N ARG A 2 -58.17 -2.20 -32.66
CA ARG A 2 -57.61 -3.08 -31.60
C ARG A 2 -56.08 -3.34 -31.71
N LYS A 3 -55.46 -3.01 -32.82
CA LYS A 3 -54.03 -3.25 -33.04
C LYS A 3 -53.10 -2.10 -32.57
N PHE A 4 -53.65 -0.90 -32.38
CA PHE A 4 -52.87 0.26 -31.96
C PHE A 4 -52.66 0.32 -30.43
N VAL A 5 -53.53 -0.29 -29.65
CA VAL A 5 -53.44 -0.29 -28.18
C VAL A 5 -52.33 -1.23 -27.68
N ILE A 6 -52.06 -2.32 -28.40
CA ILE A 6 -51.02 -3.30 -28.01
C ILE A 6 -49.62 -2.74 -28.21
N PHE A 7 -49.42 -1.89 -29.23
CA PHE A 7 -48.10 -1.30 -29.49
C PHE A 7 -47.72 -0.22 -28.47
N THR A 8 -48.68 0.50 -27.91
CA THR A 8 -48.43 1.52 -26.90
C THR A 8 -48.09 0.92 -25.56
N VAL A 9 -48.64 -0.24 -25.22
CA VAL A 9 -48.33 -0.94 -23.96
C VAL A 9 -46.93 -1.59 -23.95
N ILE A 10 -46.47 -2.06 -25.14
CA ILE A 10 -45.13 -2.64 -25.26
C ILE A 10 -44.02 -1.58 -25.20
N CYS A 11 -44.26 -0.36 -25.70
CA CYS A 11 -43.30 0.74 -25.54
C CYS A 11 -43.21 1.29 -24.12
N ALA A 12 -44.28 1.20 -23.31
CA ALA A 12 -44.24 1.62 -21.93
C ALA A 12 -43.52 0.61 -21.00
N ALA A 13 -43.39 -0.66 -21.43
CA ALA A 13 -42.68 -1.68 -20.64
C ALA A 13 -41.16 -1.66 -20.89
N LEU A 14 -40.66 -0.97 -21.92
CA LEU A 14 -39.24 -0.88 -22.21
C LEU A 14 -38.55 0.34 -21.57
N SER A 15 -39.27 1.24 -20.97
CA SER A 15 -38.73 2.40 -20.25
C SER A 15 -38.50 2.15 -18.75
N ALA A 16 -38.73 0.92 -18.26
CA ALA A 16 -38.58 0.56 -16.85
C ALA A 16 -37.21 -0.03 -16.47
N CYS A 17 -36.22 0.04 -17.38
CA CYS A 17 -34.86 -0.40 -17.09
C CYS A 17 -33.88 0.78 -16.91
N ASP A 18 -34.34 1.87 -16.34
CA ASP A 18 -33.47 2.91 -15.82
C ASP A 18 -33.27 2.65 -14.31
N SER A 19 -32.46 1.64 -14.02
CA SER A 19 -32.01 1.40 -12.65
C SER A 19 -30.96 2.46 -12.31
N HIS A 20 -31.43 3.66 -12.00
CA HIS A 20 -30.60 4.55 -11.21
C HIS A 20 -30.51 3.92 -9.83
N ASP A 21 -29.31 3.42 -9.50
CA ASP A 21 -28.99 3.12 -8.11
C ASP A 21 -29.35 4.35 -7.29
N PRO A 22 -30.17 4.22 -6.25
CA PRO A 22 -30.55 5.35 -5.44
C PRO A 22 -29.28 5.96 -4.87
N ILE A 23 -28.95 7.18 -5.31
CA ILE A 23 -27.88 7.95 -4.68
C ILE A 23 -28.34 8.20 -3.25
N LEU A 24 -27.82 7.42 -2.32
CA LEU A 24 -28.09 7.62 -0.91
C LEU A 24 -27.67 9.05 -0.53
N PRO A 25 -28.57 9.88 0.04
CA PRO A 25 -28.19 11.20 0.47
C PRO A 25 -27.16 11.07 1.60
N GLY A 26 -25.95 11.56 1.36
CA GLY A 26 -24.86 11.55 2.31
C GLY A 26 -23.65 12.24 1.71
N VAL A 27 -22.89 12.90 2.55
CA VAL A 27 -21.56 13.39 2.15
C VAL A 27 -20.64 12.17 2.13
N ARG A 28 -20.21 11.75 0.95
CA ARG A 28 -19.11 10.79 0.82
C ARG A 28 -17.86 11.46 1.33
N SER A 29 -17.43 11.15 2.54
CA SER A 29 -16.10 11.50 2.99
C SER A 29 -15.13 10.45 2.43
N ASP A 30 -14.06 10.90 1.79
CA ASP A 30 -12.96 10.05 1.43
C ASP A 30 -12.40 9.40 2.70
N ILE A 31 -12.26 8.09 2.71
CA ILE A 31 -11.72 7.35 3.87
C ILE A 31 -10.26 7.75 4.11
N PHE A 32 -9.61 8.29 3.09
CA PHE A 32 -8.27 8.85 3.13
C PHE A 32 -8.36 10.39 3.13
N ALA A 33 -8.66 10.96 4.27
CA ALA A 33 -9.00 12.39 4.44
C ALA A 33 -7.80 13.35 4.35
N THR A 34 -6.76 13.07 3.58
CA THR A 34 -5.67 14.01 3.37
C THR A 34 -5.31 14.11 1.89
N ASP A 35 -5.91 15.09 1.23
CA ASP A 35 -5.66 15.39 -0.17
C ASP A 35 -4.27 16.01 -0.45
N THR A 36 -3.48 16.26 0.57
CA THR A 36 -2.16 16.86 0.45
C THR A 36 -1.15 16.23 1.40
N LEU A 37 0.02 15.90 0.86
CA LEU A 37 1.16 15.46 1.65
C LEU A 37 1.55 16.56 2.65
N LYS A 38 1.49 16.24 3.94
CA LYS A 38 1.91 17.16 4.99
C LYS A 38 3.42 17.07 5.19
N VAL A 39 4.16 17.95 4.53
CA VAL A 39 5.61 18.11 4.75
C VAL A 39 5.85 19.17 5.83
N LEU A 40 6.53 18.78 6.90
CA LEU A 40 6.75 19.65 8.07
C LEU A 40 7.94 20.58 7.88
N GLY A 41 8.98 20.15 7.15
CA GLY A 41 10.26 20.85 7.06
C GLY A 41 11.02 20.88 8.40
N GLU A 42 10.82 19.83 9.21
CA GLU A 42 11.40 19.69 10.55
C GLU A 42 12.42 18.55 10.57
N PRO A 43 13.45 18.63 11.42
CA PRO A 43 14.39 17.53 11.59
C PRO A 43 13.71 16.32 12.26
N VAL A 44 14.19 15.12 11.93
CA VAL A 44 13.77 13.89 12.59
C VAL A 44 14.33 13.85 14.00
N PRO A 45 13.50 13.77 15.04
CA PRO A 45 13.98 13.71 16.42
C PRO A 45 14.61 12.33 16.73
N ASN A 46 15.53 12.33 17.69
CA ASN A 46 16.14 11.10 18.23
C ASN A 46 16.87 10.19 17.24
N VAL A 47 17.35 10.74 16.12
CA VAL A 47 18.14 9.98 15.12
C VAL A 47 19.42 9.40 15.75
N ALA A 48 19.97 10.08 16.78
CA ALA A 48 21.20 9.65 17.43
C ALA A 48 21.14 8.25 18.04
N ASP A 49 19.99 7.89 18.61
CA ASP A 49 19.74 6.62 19.28
C ASP A 49 18.92 5.65 18.44
N SER A 50 18.66 6.03 17.18
CA SER A 50 17.80 5.29 16.27
C SER A 50 18.54 4.09 15.66
N SER A 51 17.86 2.96 15.60
CA SER A 51 18.34 1.72 14.98
C SER A 51 17.36 1.22 13.93
N VAL A 52 17.88 0.50 12.93
CA VAL A 52 17.03 -0.20 11.95
C VAL A 52 16.29 -1.32 12.66
N LEU A 53 15.00 -1.37 12.45
CA LEU A 53 14.19 -2.44 13.01
C LEU A 53 14.45 -3.75 12.25
N PRO A 54 14.47 -4.88 12.95
CA PRO A 54 14.69 -6.16 12.30
C PRO A 54 13.60 -6.39 11.25
N GLY A 55 14.03 -6.75 10.04
CA GLY A 55 13.14 -7.17 8.96
C GLY A 55 12.31 -8.39 9.36
N ALA A 56 11.33 -8.73 8.52
CA ALA A 56 10.54 -9.93 8.72
C ALA A 56 11.43 -11.17 8.75
N SER A 57 11.09 -12.12 9.63
CA SER A 57 11.76 -13.42 9.72
C SER A 57 11.55 -14.22 8.42
N ASP A 58 12.43 -15.20 8.19
CA ASP A 58 12.28 -16.16 7.08
C ASP A 58 10.86 -16.71 7.02
N CYS A 59 10.21 -16.46 5.89
CA CYS A 59 8.85 -16.88 5.64
C CYS A 59 8.87 -18.09 4.69
N PRO A 60 8.39 -19.27 5.14
CA PRO A 60 8.46 -20.48 4.32
C PRO A 60 7.44 -20.48 3.17
N TYR A 61 6.55 -19.48 3.13
CA TYR A 61 5.53 -19.37 2.11
C TYR A 61 6.07 -18.65 0.87
N THR A 62 5.58 -19.05 -0.29
CA THR A 62 5.90 -18.41 -1.57
C THR A 62 4.67 -17.75 -2.16
N GLN A 63 4.85 -16.58 -2.76
CA GLN A 63 3.79 -15.90 -3.51
C GLN A 63 4.07 -15.98 -4.99
N LYS A 64 3.03 -16.28 -5.78
CA LYS A 64 3.09 -16.28 -7.25
C LYS A 64 2.47 -15.02 -7.83
N SER A 65 2.78 -14.74 -9.10
CA SER A 65 2.28 -13.56 -9.82
C SER A 65 0.76 -13.53 -10.02
N ASP A 66 0.09 -14.67 -9.86
CA ASP A 66 -1.36 -14.82 -9.92
C ASP A 66 -2.06 -14.50 -8.57
N ASN A 67 -1.38 -13.86 -7.64
CA ASN A 67 -1.86 -13.55 -6.30
C ASN A 67 -2.20 -14.79 -5.45
N THR A 68 -1.54 -15.91 -5.70
CA THR A 68 -1.65 -17.11 -4.85
C THR A 68 -0.49 -17.22 -3.88
N ILE A 69 -0.76 -17.73 -2.67
CA ILE A 69 0.24 -18.01 -1.63
C ILE A 69 0.29 -19.51 -1.39
N TRP A 70 1.51 -20.06 -1.31
CA TRP A 70 1.77 -21.48 -1.22
C TRP A 70 2.68 -21.84 -0.05
N ASP A 71 2.42 -23.00 0.55
CA ASP A 71 3.25 -23.72 1.51
C ASP A 71 3.73 -25.01 0.83
N GLY A 72 4.89 -24.96 0.20
CA GLY A 72 5.31 -26.02 -0.72
C GLY A 72 4.31 -26.20 -1.86
N GLU A 73 3.70 -27.37 -1.95
CA GLU A 73 2.67 -27.70 -2.95
C GLU A 73 1.25 -27.34 -2.53
N ARG A 74 1.06 -26.94 -1.28
CA ARG A 74 -0.25 -26.63 -0.73
C ARG A 74 -0.59 -25.16 -0.89
N LYS A 75 -1.69 -24.87 -1.62
CA LYS A 75 -2.21 -23.50 -1.73
C LYS A 75 -2.83 -23.06 -0.41
N VAL A 76 -2.38 -21.92 0.10
CA VAL A 76 -2.84 -21.31 1.36
C VAL A 76 -3.86 -20.22 1.11
N PHE A 77 -3.66 -19.44 0.04
CA PHE A 77 -4.54 -18.34 -0.34
C PHE A 77 -4.62 -18.19 -1.85
N SER A 78 -5.75 -17.70 -2.35
CA SER A 78 -5.94 -17.33 -3.75
C SER A 78 -6.67 -16.00 -3.83
N GLY A 79 -5.98 -14.97 -4.30
CA GLY A 79 -6.56 -13.68 -4.64
C GLY A 79 -7.09 -13.64 -6.08
N PHE A 80 -7.52 -12.47 -6.51
CA PHE A 80 -7.91 -12.26 -7.90
C PHE A 80 -6.67 -12.13 -8.78
N ALA A 81 -6.63 -12.88 -9.88
CA ALA A 81 -5.59 -12.75 -10.88
C ALA A 81 -5.78 -11.43 -11.63
N THR A 82 -4.70 -10.70 -11.87
CA THR A 82 -4.69 -9.50 -12.69
C THR A 82 -3.84 -9.74 -13.94
N ASN A 83 -4.27 -9.18 -15.08
CA ASN A 83 -3.50 -9.25 -16.32
C ASN A 83 -2.40 -8.17 -16.39
N ASN A 84 -2.44 -7.20 -15.49
CA ASN A 84 -1.58 -6.01 -15.47
C ASN A 84 -0.76 -5.98 -14.17
N SER A 85 0.06 -7.00 -13.92
CA SER A 85 0.97 -6.97 -12.78
C SER A 85 2.39 -6.62 -13.21
N VAL A 86 3.11 -5.88 -12.35
CA VAL A 86 4.54 -5.65 -12.54
C VAL A 86 5.29 -6.96 -12.36
N ALA A 87 6.19 -7.28 -13.28
CA ALA A 87 6.98 -8.50 -13.21
C ALA A 87 7.84 -8.53 -11.94
N GLY A 88 7.69 -9.56 -11.17
CA GLY A 88 8.43 -9.81 -9.94
C GLY A 88 7.54 -10.41 -8.86
N THR A 89 7.85 -11.62 -8.43
CA THR A 89 7.17 -12.24 -7.29
C THR A 89 7.66 -11.59 -6.01
N LYS A 90 6.76 -10.99 -5.27
CA LYS A 90 7.03 -10.55 -3.92
C LYS A 90 7.12 -11.75 -3.00
N GLN A 91 8.03 -11.66 -2.05
CA GLN A 91 8.02 -12.63 -0.98
C GLN A 91 7.06 -12.14 0.10
N PRO A 92 6.16 -13.01 0.58
CA PRO A 92 5.35 -12.70 1.74
C PRO A 92 6.22 -12.61 2.98
N ILE A 93 5.76 -11.92 3.99
CA ILE A 93 6.39 -11.89 5.30
C ILE A 93 5.59 -12.69 6.31
N CYS A 94 6.25 -13.21 7.33
CA CYS A 94 5.63 -14.03 8.36
C CYS A 94 5.76 -13.41 9.75
N ASN A 95 4.71 -13.55 10.55
CA ASN A 95 4.74 -13.30 11.98
C ASN A 95 3.95 -14.39 12.71
N GLY A 96 4.66 -15.30 13.36
CA GLY A 96 4.10 -16.47 13.99
C GLY A 96 3.34 -17.37 12.99
N LYS A 97 2.04 -17.52 13.19
CA LYS A 97 1.18 -18.33 12.30
C LYS A 97 0.59 -17.54 11.11
N PHE A 98 0.83 -16.25 11.05
CA PHE A 98 0.26 -15.38 10.04
C PHE A 98 1.26 -15.07 8.93
N VAL A 99 0.73 -15.04 7.72
CA VAL A 99 1.40 -14.68 6.47
C VAL A 99 0.78 -13.38 5.96
N TYR A 100 1.60 -12.43 5.57
CA TYR A 100 1.19 -11.15 5.02
C TYR A 100 1.75 -11.03 3.61
N ALA A 101 0.89 -10.73 2.67
CA ALA A 101 1.27 -10.61 1.27
C ALA A 101 0.60 -9.41 0.61
N GLY A 102 1.41 -8.60 -0.09
CA GLY A 102 0.91 -7.57 -0.97
C GLY A 102 0.53 -8.17 -2.33
N LEU A 103 -0.66 -7.83 -2.80
CA LEU A 103 -1.21 -8.37 -4.05
C LEU A 103 -1.06 -7.37 -5.20
N SER A 104 -1.14 -7.87 -6.44
CA SER A 104 -1.16 -7.01 -7.64
C SER A 104 -2.48 -6.25 -7.82
N THR A 105 -3.49 -6.59 -7.02
CA THR A 105 -4.75 -5.83 -6.92
C THR A 105 -4.65 -4.60 -6.01
N GLY A 106 -3.49 -4.34 -5.40
CA GLY A 106 -3.31 -3.25 -4.44
C GLY A 106 -3.81 -3.57 -3.03
N GLU A 107 -4.09 -4.82 -2.75
CA GLU A 107 -4.56 -5.29 -1.45
C GLU A 107 -3.41 -5.90 -0.64
N LEU A 108 -3.39 -5.68 0.67
CA LEU A 108 -2.59 -6.43 1.62
C LEU A 108 -3.47 -7.47 2.31
N VAL A 109 -3.08 -8.73 2.22
CA VAL A 109 -3.81 -9.82 2.88
C VAL A 109 -3.03 -10.34 4.09
N LYS A 110 -3.75 -10.63 5.18
CA LYS A 110 -3.27 -11.40 6.34
C LYS A 110 -4.01 -12.72 6.40
N VAL A 111 -3.28 -13.81 6.30
CA VAL A 111 -3.81 -15.17 6.28
C VAL A 111 -3.15 -16.01 7.37
N ASN A 112 -3.91 -16.87 8.03
CA ASN A 112 -3.36 -17.89 8.88
C ASN A 112 -2.84 -19.05 8.01
N GLY A 113 -1.54 -19.21 7.93
CA GLY A 113 -0.89 -20.21 7.07
C GLY A 113 -1.22 -21.66 7.41
N LYS A 114 -1.60 -21.96 8.67
CA LYS A 114 -1.95 -23.32 9.11
C LYS A 114 -3.36 -23.73 8.69
N ASN A 115 -4.36 -22.91 8.99
CA ASN A 115 -5.78 -23.22 8.74
C ASN A 115 -6.36 -22.52 7.50
N ARG A 116 -5.58 -21.67 6.82
CA ARG A 116 -5.95 -20.95 5.59
C ARG A 116 -7.09 -19.94 5.76
N GLN A 117 -7.38 -19.53 6.99
CA GLN A 117 -8.38 -18.50 7.25
C GLN A 117 -7.80 -17.13 7.00
N ILE A 118 -8.50 -16.32 6.22
CA ILE A 118 -8.20 -14.91 6.04
C ILE A 118 -8.54 -14.22 7.35
N ALA A 119 -7.56 -13.54 7.94
CA ALA A 119 -7.78 -12.72 9.12
C ALA A 119 -8.37 -11.36 8.72
N TRP A 120 -7.81 -10.73 7.69
CA TRP A 120 -8.30 -9.51 7.06
C TRP A 120 -7.64 -9.26 5.70
N ILE A 121 -8.27 -8.40 4.91
CA ILE A 121 -7.73 -7.82 3.68
C ILE A 121 -7.87 -6.30 3.83
N ALA A 122 -6.87 -5.55 3.38
CA ALA A 122 -6.84 -4.10 3.44
C ALA A 122 -6.42 -3.52 2.08
N ASP A 123 -7.14 -2.51 1.61
CA ASP A 123 -6.82 -1.78 0.39
C ASP A 123 -5.66 -0.81 0.64
N VAL A 124 -4.67 -0.83 -0.26
CA VAL A 124 -3.47 0.02 -0.24
C VAL A 124 -3.33 0.71 -1.60
N TYR A 125 -4.36 1.42 -2.00
CA TYR A 125 -4.39 2.23 -3.22
C TYR A 125 -5.40 3.38 -3.07
N ARG A 126 -5.26 4.41 -3.92
CA ARG A 126 -6.20 5.53 -3.98
C ARG A 126 -7.20 5.33 -5.11
N PRO A 127 -8.50 5.22 -4.81
CA PRO A 127 -9.54 5.08 -5.85
C PRO A 127 -9.65 6.28 -6.78
N SER A 128 -9.30 7.48 -6.33
CA SER A 128 -9.38 8.73 -7.10
C SER A 128 -8.47 8.76 -8.33
N ASN A 129 -7.38 7.99 -8.32
CA ASN A 129 -6.43 7.92 -9.43
C ASN A 129 -6.81 6.88 -10.50
N MET A 130 -7.91 6.16 -10.31
CA MET A 130 -8.38 5.12 -11.24
C MET A 130 -9.29 5.65 -12.36
N THR A 131 -9.38 6.97 -12.55
CA THR A 131 -10.20 7.57 -13.60
C THR A 131 -9.57 7.37 -14.98
N GLY A 132 -10.08 6.38 -15.73
CA GLY A 132 -9.94 6.32 -17.18
C GLY A 132 -8.75 5.57 -17.77
N GLY A 133 -8.04 4.75 -17.01
CA GLY A 133 -6.95 3.90 -17.50
C GLY A 133 -6.70 2.71 -16.57
N ALA A 134 -6.04 1.67 -17.07
CA ALA A 134 -5.57 0.56 -16.26
C ALA A 134 -4.44 1.05 -15.32
N SER A 135 -4.79 1.54 -14.15
CA SER A 135 -3.83 1.93 -13.13
C SER A 135 -3.18 0.67 -12.57
N VAL A 136 -1.85 0.65 -12.55
CA VAL A 136 -1.10 -0.40 -11.86
C VAL A 136 -1.07 -0.04 -10.38
N VAL A 137 -1.69 -0.88 -9.55
CA VAL A 137 -1.80 -0.64 -8.10
C VAL A 137 -0.99 -1.64 -7.28
N ASP A 138 -0.13 -2.41 -7.93
CA ASP A 138 0.65 -3.49 -7.32
C ASP A 138 1.36 -3.06 -6.04
N ILE A 139 1.23 -3.86 -4.99
CA ILE A 139 2.11 -3.76 -3.83
C ILE A 139 3.41 -4.49 -4.15
N ILE A 140 4.45 -3.72 -4.50
CA ILE A 140 5.75 -4.27 -4.90
C ILE A 140 6.84 -4.10 -3.84
N ALA A 141 6.66 -3.27 -2.84
CA ALA A 141 7.52 -3.22 -1.67
C ALA A 141 7.12 -4.31 -0.66
N ALA A 142 8.09 -4.94 -0.02
CA ALA A 142 7.81 -5.91 1.04
C ALA A 142 7.14 -5.21 2.23
N PRO A 143 5.98 -5.69 2.72
CA PRO A 143 5.40 -5.16 3.94
C PRO A 143 6.36 -5.32 5.12
N GLN A 144 6.31 -4.42 6.10
CA GLN A 144 7.12 -4.53 7.31
C GLN A 144 6.23 -4.45 8.55
N ILE A 145 6.51 -5.29 9.54
CA ILE A 145 5.77 -5.32 10.80
C ILE A 145 6.60 -4.62 11.87
N TYR A 146 6.02 -3.62 12.51
CA TYR A 146 6.60 -2.98 13.66
C TYR A 146 5.56 -2.74 14.75
N LYS A 147 5.84 -3.25 15.95
CA LYS A 147 4.89 -3.28 17.08
C LYS A 147 3.58 -3.97 16.61
N ASN A 148 2.46 -3.29 16.74
CA ASN A 148 1.12 -3.81 16.41
C ASN A 148 0.61 -3.31 15.06
N TYR A 149 1.53 -2.93 14.16
CA TYR A 149 1.18 -2.35 12.85
C TYR A 149 1.98 -2.99 11.74
N VAL A 150 1.34 -3.04 10.57
CA VAL A 150 1.96 -3.38 9.30
C VAL A 150 2.10 -2.11 8.48
N TYR A 151 3.32 -1.83 8.01
CA TYR A 151 3.61 -0.74 7.10
C TYR A 151 3.72 -1.30 5.69
N VAL A 152 3.08 -0.66 4.74
CA VAL A 152 2.98 -1.17 3.38
C VAL A 152 2.75 -0.03 2.40
N GLY A 153 3.31 -0.15 1.21
CA GLY A 153 3.08 0.77 0.10
C GLY A 153 3.12 0.04 -1.23
N GLY A 154 2.52 0.64 -2.23
CA GLY A 154 2.45 0.09 -3.59
C GLY A 154 2.42 1.20 -4.64
N LEU A 155 2.22 0.81 -5.89
CA LEU A 155 2.14 1.73 -7.04
C LEU A 155 0.81 2.50 -7.11
N GLY A 156 -0.16 2.14 -6.28
CA GLY A 156 -1.47 2.79 -6.22
C GLY A 156 -1.50 4.09 -5.42
N ASP A 157 -0.38 4.81 -5.33
CA ASP A 157 -0.24 6.10 -4.64
C ASP A 157 -0.72 6.09 -3.18
N ALA A 158 -0.47 4.99 -2.48
CA ALA A 158 -0.73 4.89 -1.06
C ALA A 158 0.42 4.21 -0.31
N PHE A 159 0.85 4.84 0.78
CA PHE A 159 1.71 4.26 1.80
C PHE A 159 0.98 4.30 3.14
N CYS A 160 0.74 3.15 3.73
CA CYS A 160 -0.18 3.00 4.85
C CYS A 160 0.48 2.36 6.09
N LYS A 161 0.01 2.78 7.25
CA LYS A 161 0.17 2.11 8.53
C LYS A 161 -1.14 1.43 8.88
N ILE A 162 -1.14 0.11 8.93
CA ILE A 162 -2.33 -0.73 9.12
C ILE A 162 -2.26 -1.44 10.46
N SER A 163 -3.34 -1.42 11.22
CA SER A 163 -3.44 -2.17 12.48
C SER A 163 -3.34 -3.68 12.21
N ASP A 164 -2.36 -4.33 12.81
CA ASP A 164 -2.16 -5.77 12.66
C ASP A 164 -3.37 -6.60 13.15
N ALA A 165 -4.04 -6.11 14.18
CA ALA A 165 -5.19 -6.81 14.75
C ALA A 165 -6.44 -6.76 13.85
N THR A 166 -6.67 -5.63 13.16
CA THR A 166 -7.97 -5.37 12.51
C THR A 166 -7.91 -5.18 11.00
N GLY A 167 -6.72 -4.97 10.41
CA GLY A 167 -6.56 -4.59 9.01
C GLY A 167 -7.00 -3.16 8.68
N ARG A 168 -7.37 -2.35 9.67
CA ARG A 168 -7.76 -0.96 9.44
C ARG A 168 -6.55 -0.05 9.38
N ALA A 169 -6.54 0.85 8.40
CA ALA A 169 -5.52 1.88 8.32
C ALA A 169 -5.60 2.82 9.53
N ALA A 170 -4.46 3.03 10.19
CA ALA A 170 -4.30 4.09 11.18
C ALA A 170 -4.05 5.42 10.49
N TRP A 171 -3.30 5.39 9.40
CA TRP A 171 -3.11 6.48 8.45
C TRP A 171 -2.60 5.94 7.11
N CYS A 172 -2.87 6.69 6.05
CA CYS A 172 -2.28 6.53 4.73
C CYS A 172 -1.84 7.90 4.21
N ILE A 173 -0.80 7.93 3.40
CA ILE A 173 -0.31 9.13 2.72
C ILE A 173 -0.20 8.88 1.23
N ASP A 174 -0.27 9.95 0.44
CA ASP A 174 -0.33 9.93 -1.03
C ASP A 174 1.05 9.85 -1.65
N ILE A 175 1.69 8.71 -1.53
CA ILE A 175 2.94 8.41 -2.21
C ILE A 175 2.90 7.00 -2.80
N GLY A 176 3.27 6.88 -4.06
CA GLY A 176 3.54 5.57 -4.67
C GLY A 176 4.88 5.03 -4.18
N VAL A 177 4.97 3.73 -3.92
CA VAL A 177 6.19 3.08 -3.44
C VAL A 177 6.54 1.90 -4.32
N GLU A 178 7.72 1.98 -4.94
CA GLU A 178 8.23 0.97 -5.87
C GLU A 178 9.28 0.05 -5.23
N LYS A 179 10.01 0.53 -4.25
CA LYS A 179 11.13 -0.19 -3.61
C LYS A 179 10.85 -0.41 -2.13
N ASP A 180 11.55 -1.39 -1.56
CA ASP A 180 11.51 -1.58 -0.13
C ASP A 180 11.97 -0.32 0.61
N PHE A 181 11.56 -0.20 1.85
CA PHE A 181 11.81 0.95 2.72
C PHE A 181 12.45 0.51 4.03
N VAL A 182 12.97 1.45 4.78
CA VAL A 182 13.60 1.19 6.08
C VAL A 182 12.79 1.84 7.18
N ILE A 183 12.48 1.08 8.22
CA ILE A 183 11.86 1.60 9.45
C ILE A 183 12.94 1.64 10.54
N THR A 184 13.04 2.78 11.20
CA THR A 184 13.75 2.96 12.45
C THR A 184 12.74 3.27 13.56
N ASP A 185 13.17 3.35 14.79
CA ASP A 185 12.31 3.81 15.88
C ASP A 185 12.02 5.33 15.84
N ALA A 186 12.79 6.09 15.07
CA ALA A 186 12.60 7.53 14.87
C ALA A 186 11.71 7.87 13.66
N ALA A 187 11.96 7.22 12.52
CA ALA A 187 11.27 7.54 11.25
C ALA A 187 11.24 6.34 10.29
N ILE A 188 10.44 6.48 9.24
CA ILE A 188 10.43 5.59 8.09
C ILE A 188 11.10 6.34 6.93
N TYR A 189 12.10 5.71 6.30
CA TYR A 189 12.75 6.25 5.11
C TYR A 189 12.30 5.46 3.88
N VAL A 190 11.64 6.15 2.95
CA VAL A 190 11.08 5.55 1.73
C VAL A 190 11.34 6.44 0.52
N VAL A 191 11.68 5.83 -0.62
CA VAL A 191 11.75 6.52 -1.90
C VAL A 191 10.41 6.36 -2.61
N ASP A 192 9.78 7.48 -2.95
CA ASP A 192 8.53 7.48 -3.69
C ASP A 192 8.74 7.34 -5.22
N THR A 193 7.64 7.14 -5.95
CA THR A 193 7.63 7.04 -7.41
C THR A 193 8.08 8.32 -8.11
N ASP A 194 7.96 9.48 -7.45
CA ASP A 194 8.44 10.78 -7.93
C ASP A 194 9.94 11.01 -7.69
N LYS A 195 10.65 9.98 -7.22
CA LYS A 195 12.08 10.02 -6.90
C LYS A 195 12.42 10.99 -5.78
N ASN A 196 11.65 11.00 -4.72
CA ASN A 196 12.01 11.68 -3.50
C ASN A 196 12.22 10.68 -2.37
N LEU A 197 13.29 10.86 -1.63
CA LEU A 197 13.49 10.22 -0.34
C LEU A 197 12.69 10.99 0.72
N ASN A 198 11.81 10.30 1.40
CA ASN A 198 10.94 10.87 2.41
C ASN A 198 11.30 10.30 3.78
N ALA A 199 11.40 11.14 4.81
CA ALA A 199 11.43 10.74 6.21
C ALA A 199 10.04 10.91 6.81
N ILE A 200 9.36 9.81 7.09
CA ILE A 200 7.96 9.77 7.49
C ILE A 200 7.84 9.53 8.99
N ARG A 201 7.01 10.31 9.64
CA ARG A 201 6.71 10.18 11.07
C ARG A 201 5.82 8.96 11.35
N LEU A 202 6.26 8.08 12.22
CA LEU A 202 5.57 6.84 12.57
C LEU A 202 4.17 7.04 13.14
N ARG A 203 3.93 8.17 13.83
CA ARG A 203 2.66 8.41 14.54
C ARG A 203 1.50 8.65 13.61
N ASP A 204 1.66 9.52 12.63
CA ASP A 204 0.57 10.09 11.83
C ASP A 204 0.86 10.20 10.33
N GLY A 205 2.00 9.70 9.85
CA GLY A 205 2.36 9.73 8.44
C GLY A 205 2.84 11.11 7.93
N ALA A 206 2.95 12.13 8.77
CA ALA A 206 3.51 13.41 8.33
C ALA A 206 4.98 13.24 7.91
N ILE A 207 5.39 13.92 6.87
CA ILE A 207 6.75 13.87 6.34
C ILE A 207 7.58 14.92 7.07
N TYR A 208 8.64 14.50 7.76
CA TYR A 208 9.59 15.43 8.38
C TYR A 208 10.29 16.26 7.33
N TRP A 209 10.92 15.58 6.37
CA TRP A 209 11.62 16.19 5.25
C TRP A 209 11.51 15.31 3.99
N ARG A 210 11.74 15.92 2.84
CA ARG A 210 11.70 15.30 1.53
C ARG A 210 12.86 15.80 0.69
N SER A 211 13.63 14.87 0.11
CA SER A 211 14.80 15.20 -0.69
C SER A 211 14.83 14.44 -2.02
N PRO A 212 15.12 15.09 -3.15
CA PRO A 212 15.16 14.40 -4.43
C PRO A 212 16.34 13.43 -4.50
N VAL A 213 16.16 12.28 -5.16
CA VAL A 213 17.19 11.28 -5.43
C VAL A 213 17.38 11.06 -6.92
N LYS A 214 18.62 10.82 -7.35
CA LYS A 214 18.91 10.53 -8.78
C LYS A 214 18.40 9.18 -9.21
N LYS A 215 18.44 8.20 -8.31
CA LYS A 215 18.07 6.80 -8.60
C LYS A 215 17.15 6.24 -7.54
N SER A 216 15.98 5.77 -7.93
CA SER A 216 15.07 5.05 -7.05
C SER A 216 15.67 3.69 -6.69
N LYS A 217 16.12 3.55 -5.45
CA LYS A 217 16.65 2.32 -4.85
C LYS A 217 16.14 2.20 -3.43
N THR A 218 16.20 0.98 -2.90
CA THR A 218 15.90 0.73 -1.48
C THR A 218 16.85 1.53 -0.59
N PRO A 219 16.34 2.36 0.32
CA PRO A 219 17.15 3.10 1.30
C PRO A 219 17.89 2.12 2.22
N LYS A 220 19.06 2.53 2.68
CA LYS A 220 19.81 1.85 3.75
C LYS A 220 20.11 2.87 4.83
N TYR A 221 19.85 2.52 6.08
CA TYR A 221 20.15 3.38 7.22
C TYR A 221 21.34 2.82 7.99
N GLN A 222 22.33 3.64 8.24
CA GLN A 222 23.47 3.32 9.08
C GLN A 222 24.09 4.61 9.64
N ASP A 223 24.38 4.64 10.94
CA ASP A 223 25.11 5.72 11.59
C ASP A 223 24.59 7.15 11.28
N LYS A 224 23.25 7.33 11.35
CA LYS A 224 22.55 8.59 11.03
C LYS A 224 22.63 9.03 9.56
N ILE A 225 22.99 8.11 8.69
CA ILE A 225 23.04 8.32 7.25
C ILE A 225 22.01 7.44 6.58
N VAL A 226 21.27 8.00 5.62
CA VAL A 226 20.41 7.26 4.71
C VAL A 226 21.05 7.23 3.34
N SER A 227 21.47 6.05 2.90
CA SER A 227 22.10 5.86 1.59
C SER A 227 21.09 5.36 0.56
N VAL A 228 20.98 6.04 -0.58
CA VAL A 228 20.09 5.69 -1.70
C VAL A 228 20.81 5.82 -3.02
N GLY A 229 20.96 4.72 -3.77
CA GLY A 229 21.47 4.77 -5.15
C GLY A 229 22.88 5.33 -5.33
N GLY A 230 23.66 5.39 -4.26
CA GLY A 230 25.03 5.95 -4.22
C GLY A 230 25.09 7.38 -3.72
N GLU A 231 23.96 7.93 -3.26
CA GLU A 231 23.85 9.23 -2.58
C GLU A 231 23.65 8.99 -1.09
N ASP A 232 24.28 9.79 -0.25
CA ASP A 232 24.19 9.74 1.20
C ASP A 232 23.53 11.02 1.73
N PHE A 233 22.52 10.84 2.57
CA PHE A 233 21.72 11.90 3.16
C PHE A 233 21.84 11.87 4.69
N ASN A 234 21.87 13.05 5.29
CA ASN A 234 21.72 13.18 6.73
C ASN A 234 20.32 12.69 7.14
N ALA A 235 20.22 11.67 7.98
CA ALA A 235 18.94 11.08 8.37
C ALA A 235 18.04 12.05 9.18
N GLU A 236 18.65 13.02 9.86
CA GLU A 236 17.93 14.02 10.65
C GLU A 236 17.33 15.13 9.78
N THR A 237 18.13 15.68 8.85
CA THR A 237 17.76 16.89 8.09
C THR A 237 17.39 16.63 6.63
N GLY A 238 17.76 15.48 6.07
CA GLY A 238 17.58 15.16 4.66
C GLY A 238 18.58 15.86 3.73
N GLU A 239 19.59 16.53 4.27
CA GLU A 239 20.63 17.16 3.47
C GLU A 239 21.51 16.13 2.78
N LEU A 240 21.79 16.36 1.49
CA LEU A 240 22.72 15.55 0.72
C LEU A 240 24.16 15.77 1.22
N LEU A 241 24.82 14.67 1.63
CA LEU A 241 26.18 14.68 2.14
C LEU A 241 27.20 14.33 1.05
N LYS A 242 26.79 13.48 0.10
CA LYS A 242 27.66 12.95 -0.96
C LYS A 242 26.82 12.51 -2.18
#